data_25f74dac3a863fbb23792638f3ce7fac
#
_entry.id   25f74dac3a863fbb23792638f3ce7fac
#
_cell.length_a   1.000
_cell.length_b   1.000
_cell.length_c   1.000
_cell.angle_alpha   90.00
_cell.angle_beta   90.00
_cell.angle_gamma   90.00
#
_symmetry.space_group_name_H-M   'P 1'
#
loop_
_entity.id
_entity.type
_entity.pdbx_description
1 polymer ?
#
loop_
_entity_poly.entity_id
_entity_poly.type
_entity_poly.pdbx_seq_one_letter_code
_entity_poly.pdbx_strand_id
1 'polypeptide(L)'
;MNYSQWEPHYHEILDYFGFSQEADETAARLLASLVTHDALPALATLCAGSTVTVCGNAPCLEDDLTTLDTASVIFAADAAADVLSRYGIRPAAVFTDLDGATDLFLAMNEAGTIMVVHAHGDNLPLLRYWMPRFTGPVVATTQGTPLPHVHNFGGFSDGDRAVFTADELGARTITILGFDLDDPDVDPVKRGKLFWARKLLALLGYAC
;
A
#
# COMPACT_ATOMS: atom_id res chain seq x y z
N MET A 1 -4.12 -2.16 -12.99
CA MET A 1 -3.09 -2.60 -13.98
C MET A 1 -2.88 -4.10 -13.83
N ASN A 2 -2.95 -4.90 -14.89
CA ASN A 2 -2.69 -6.35 -14.80
C ASN A 2 -1.18 -6.64 -14.75
N TYR A 3 -0.81 -7.88 -14.31
CA TYR A 3 0.60 -8.25 -14.09
C TYR A 3 1.47 -8.11 -15.36
N SER A 4 0.97 -8.48 -16.53
CA SER A 4 1.76 -8.38 -17.77
C SER A 4 2.08 -6.92 -18.17
N GLN A 5 1.28 -5.96 -17.75
CA GLN A 5 1.56 -4.53 -17.93
C GLN A 5 2.51 -4.01 -16.84
N TRP A 6 2.45 -4.59 -15.64
CA TRP A 6 3.29 -4.23 -14.50
C TRP A 6 4.71 -4.81 -14.62
N GLU A 7 4.85 -6.04 -15.07
CA GLU A 7 6.10 -6.80 -15.07
C GLU A 7 7.33 -6.05 -15.66
N PRO A 8 7.22 -5.29 -16.77
CA PRO A 8 8.34 -4.50 -17.27
C PRO A 8 8.83 -3.44 -16.26
N HIS A 9 7.91 -2.76 -15.58
CA HIS A 9 8.25 -1.76 -14.56
C HIS A 9 8.87 -2.41 -13.33
N TYR A 10 8.38 -3.58 -12.94
CA TYR A 10 8.97 -4.37 -11.86
C TYR A 10 10.43 -4.71 -12.13
N HIS A 11 10.76 -5.19 -13.33
CA HIS A 11 12.14 -5.49 -13.69
C HIS A 11 13.03 -4.23 -13.70
N GLU A 12 12.55 -3.11 -14.22
CA GLU A 12 13.27 -1.84 -14.15
C GLU A 12 13.55 -1.41 -12.69
N ILE A 13 12.62 -1.64 -11.77
CA ILE A 13 12.77 -1.35 -10.34
C ILE A 13 13.81 -2.27 -9.70
N LEU A 14 13.75 -3.58 -10.00
CA LEU A 14 14.74 -4.54 -9.51
C LEU A 14 16.15 -4.14 -9.94
N ASP A 15 16.34 -3.80 -11.22
CA ASP A 15 17.63 -3.36 -11.77
C ASP A 15 18.10 -2.05 -11.11
N TYR A 16 17.19 -1.09 -10.91
CA TYR A 16 17.51 0.20 -10.32
C TYR A 16 18.01 0.11 -8.87
N PHE A 17 17.39 -0.74 -8.06
CA PHE A 17 17.73 -0.89 -6.64
C PHE A 17 18.68 -2.06 -6.37
N GLY A 18 18.90 -2.95 -7.33
CA GLY A 18 19.64 -4.20 -7.11
C GLY A 18 18.88 -5.22 -6.28
N PHE A 19 17.56 -5.23 -6.34
CA PHE A 19 16.73 -6.16 -5.57
C PHE A 19 16.64 -7.54 -6.22
N SER A 20 16.38 -8.56 -5.41
CA SER A 20 16.32 -9.96 -5.86
C SER A 20 14.87 -10.38 -6.09
N GLN A 21 14.54 -10.74 -7.32
CA GLN A 21 13.24 -11.34 -7.65
C GLN A 21 12.98 -12.63 -6.85
N GLU A 22 14.00 -13.48 -6.67
CA GLU A 22 13.87 -14.73 -5.90
C GLU A 22 13.50 -14.48 -4.43
N ALA A 23 14.05 -13.39 -3.84
CA ALA A 23 13.71 -12.98 -2.48
C ALA A 23 12.24 -12.55 -2.39
N ASP A 24 11.74 -11.75 -3.35
CA ASP A 24 10.34 -11.34 -3.43
C ASP A 24 9.40 -12.54 -3.60
N GLU A 25 9.72 -13.47 -4.48
CA GLU A 25 8.94 -14.71 -4.67
C GLU A 25 8.92 -15.57 -3.41
N THR A 26 10.01 -15.60 -2.66
CA THR A 26 10.08 -16.32 -1.38
C THR A 26 9.19 -15.67 -0.34
N ALA A 27 9.20 -14.33 -0.26
CA ALA A 27 8.31 -13.58 0.62
C ALA A 27 6.83 -13.76 0.24
N ALA A 28 6.50 -13.72 -1.05
CA ALA A 28 5.15 -13.96 -1.54
C ALA A 28 4.64 -15.37 -1.20
N ARG A 29 5.47 -16.41 -1.36
CA ARG A 29 5.13 -17.78 -0.96
C ARG A 29 4.90 -17.92 0.55
N LEU A 30 5.74 -17.25 1.35
CA LEU A 30 5.53 -17.22 2.80
C LEU A 30 4.19 -16.55 3.13
N LEU A 31 3.92 -15.36 2.58
CA LEU A 31 2.68 -14.63 2.83
C LEU A 31 1.46 -15.46 2.41
N ALA A 32 1.50 -16.13 1.25
CA ALA A 32 0.44 -17.03 0.79
C ALA A 32 0.15 -18.16 1.79
N SER A 33 1.17 -18.66 2.50
CA SER A 33 1.00 -19.70 3.51
C SER A 33 0.42 -19.20 4.84
N LEU A 34 0.43 -17.89 5.07
CA LEU A 34 -0.05 -17.24 6.31
C LEU A 34 -1.46 -16.66 6.17
N VAL A 35 -1.92 -16.43 4.94
CA VAL A 35 -3.27 -15.91 4.68
C VAL A 35 -4.30 -17.01 4.88
N THR A 36 -5.22 -16.80 5.82
CA THR A 36 -6.32 -17.74 6.10
C THR A 36 -7.61 -17.35 5.41
N HIS A 37 -7.83 -16.06 5.22
CA HIS A 37 -8.99 -15.48 4.54
C HIS A 37 -8.56 -14.29 3.71
N ASP A 38 -9.04 -14.23 2.46
CA ASP A 38 -8.76 -13.12 1.54
C ASP A 38 -9.89 -12.10 1.60
N ALA A 39 -9.59 -10.91 2.13
CA ALA A 39 -10.53 -9.80 2.22
C ALA A 39 -10.65 -8.97 0.93
N LEU A 40 -10.06 -9.39 -0.19
CA LEU A 40 -10.18 -8.67 -1.47
C LEU A 40 -11.63 -8.36 -1.89
N PRO A 41 -12.61 -9.26 -1.73
CA PRO A 41 -14.00 -8.92 -2.07
C PRO A 41 -14.56 -7.74 -1.26
N ALA A 42 -14.16 -7.60 0.01
CA ALA A 42 -14.57 -6.48 0.85
C ALA A 42 -13.89 -5.18 0.39
N LEU A 43 -12.58 -5.21 0.12
CA LEU A 43 -11.83 -4.07 -0.40
C LEU A 43 -12.38 -3.60 -1.75
N ALA A 44 -12.69 -4.53 -2.66
CA ALA A 44 -13.28 -4.23 -3.96
C ALA A 44 -14.66 -3.57 -3.83
N THR A 45 -15.47 -4.01 -2.86
CA THR A 45 -16.78 -3.40 -2.58
C THR A 45 -16.64 -1.95 -2.09
N LEU A 46 -15.61 -1.65 -1.29
CA LEU A 46 -15.32 -0.29 -0.81
C LEU A 46 -14.89 0.63 -1.97
N CYS A 47 -14.10 0.13 -2.91
CA CYS A 47 -13.56 0.93 -4.02
C CYS A 47 -14.60 1.18 -5.12
N ALA A 48 -15.39 0.18 -5.49
CA ALA A 48 -16.21 0.22 -6.70
C ALA A 48 -17.14 1.44 -6.75
N GLY A 49 -16.89 2.35 -7.69
CA GLY A 49 -17.65 3.57 -7.92
C GLY A 49 -17.52 4.64 -6.82
N SER A 50 -16.67 4.42 -5.82
CA SER A 50 -16.47 5.34 -4.69
C SER A 50 -15.43 6.42 -5.00
N THR A 51 -15.45 7.49 -4.20
CA THR A 51 -14.30 8.37 -4.06
C THR A 51 -13.37 7.78 -3.01
N VAL A 52 -12.10 7.60 -3.35
CA VAL A 52 -11.05 7.08 -2.46
C VAL A 52 -10.05 8.18 -2.19
N THR A 53 -9.70 8.41 -0.93
CA THR A 53 -8.59 9.29 -0.56
C THR A 53 -7.43 8.45 -0.05
N VAL A 54 -6.28 8.56 -0.70
CA VAL A 54 -5.04 7.89 -0.31
C VAL A 54 -4.17 8.87 0.45
N CYS A 55 -3.86 8.56 1.70
CA CYS A 55 -3.01 9.34 2.57
C CYS A 55 -1.60 8.73 2.63
N GLY A 56 -0.61 9.44 2.09
CA GLY A 56 0.82 9.16 2.27
C GLY A 56 1.34 9.74 3.58
N ASN A 57 2.59 9.44 3.93
CA ASN A 57 3.21 9.87 5.18
C ASN A 57 4.26 10.99 4.99
N ALA A 58 4.04 11.91 4.03
CA ALA A 58 4.87 13.09 3.92
C ALA A 58 4.52 14.11 5.02
N PRO A 59 5.47 15.00 5.41
CA PRO A 59 5.23 16.00 6.46
C PRO A 59 4.01 16.91 6.20
N CYS A 60 3.64 17.12 4.94
CA CYS A 60 2.47 17.93 4.56
C CYS A 60 1.13 17.25 4.89
N LEU A 61 1.08 15.96 5.27
CA LEU A 61 -0.18 15.25 5.50
C LEU A 61 -1.07 15.99 6.51
N GLU A 62 -0.52 16.47 7.62
CA GLU A 62 -1.32 17.12 8.67
C GLU A 62 -2.02 18.39 8.15
N ASP A 63 -1.35 19.16 7.32
CA ASP A 63 -1.94 20.35 6.67
C ASP A 63 -2.98 19.94 5.62
N ASP A 64 -2.69 18.90 4.83
CA ASP A 64 -3.57 18.39 3.79
C ASP A 64 -4.88 17.81 4.36
N LEU A 65 -4.86 17.31 5.60
CA LEU A 65 -6.08 16.79 6.27
C LEU A 65 -7.18 17.85 6.41
N THR A 66 -6.84 19.15 6.34
CA THR A 66 -7.84 20.23 6.34
C THR A 66 -8.75 20.19 5.10
N THR A 67 -8.31 19.51 4.04
CA THR A 67 -9.06 19.37 2.78
C THR A 67 -9.69 17.98 2.63
N LEU A 68 -9.51 17.09 3.63
CA LEU A 68 -9.98 15.71 3.56
C LEU A 68 -11.51 15.64 3.44
N ASP A 69 -11.99 15.00 2.39
CA ASP A 69 -13.39 14.57 2.31
C ASP A 69 -13.61 13.34 3.20
N THR A 70 -14.20 13.56 4.38
CA THR A 70 -14.49 12.47 5.34
C THR A 70 -15.57 11.50 4.86
N ALA A 71 -16.30 11.81 3.79
CA ALA A 71 -17.24 10.90 3.14
C ALA A 71 -16.55 9.93 2.15
N SER A 72 -15.28 10.20 1.80
CA SER A 72 -14.50 9.30 0.94
C SER A 72 -14.07 8.04 1.68
N VAL A 73 -13.76 6.98 0.94
CA VAL A 73 -13.07 5.79 1.47
C VAL A 73 -11.60 6.16 1.70
N ILE A 74 -11.14 6.13 2.94
CA ILE A 74 -9.79 6.57 3.31
C ILE A 74 -8.84 5.39 3.35
N PHE A 75 -7.75 5.45 2.58
CA PHE A 75 -6.62 4.53 2.62
C PHE A 75 -5.41 5.22 3.23
N ALA A 76 -4.68 4.52 4.08
CA ALA A 76 -3.43 5.00 4.66
C ALA A 76 -2.24 4.19 4.12
N ALA A 77 -1.15 4.87 3.79
CA ALA A 77 0.12 4.24 3.48
C ALA A 77 0.97 4.20 4.76
N ASP A 78 1.14 3.00 5.28
CA ASP A 78 1.96 2.68 6.46
C ASP A 78 1.75 3.68 7.61
N ALA A 79 2.78 4.39 8.05
CA ALA A 79 2.73 5.31 9.19
C ALA A 79 1.77 6.51 9.01
N ALA A 80 1.19 6.74 7.84
CA ALA A 80 0.06 7.68 7.70
C ALA A 80 -1.14 7.28 8.58
N ALA A 81 -1.28 5.98 8.91
CA ALA A 81 -2.29 5.49 9.83
C ALA A 81 -2.16 6.08 11.24
N ASP A 82 -0.92 6.28 11.73
CA ASP A 82 -0.67 6.93 13.03
C ASP A 82 -1.08 8.39 13.01
N VAL A 83 -0.79 9.10 11.92
CA VAL A 83 -1.22 10.50 11.74
C VAL A 83 -2.75 10.57 11.77
N LEU A 84 -3.43 9.81 10.92
CA LEU A 84 -4.90 9.77 10.85
C LEU A 84 -5.52 9.46 12.22
N SER A 85 -4.95 8.48 12.95
CA SER A 85 -5.42 8.11 14.29
C SER A 85 -5.38 9.26 15.28
N ARG A 86 -4.31 10.09 15.26
CA ARG A 86 -4.21 11.29 16.12
C ARG A 86 -5.34 12.30 15.84
N TYR A 87 -5.85 12.34 14.63
CA TYR A 87 -6.99 13.18 14.22
C TYR A 87 -8.35 12.49 14.37
N GLY A 88 -8.38 11.29 15.00
CA GLY A 88 -9.63 10.54 15.21
C GLY A 88 -10.20 9.93 13.92
N ILE A 89 -9.39 9.82 12.87
CA ILE A 89 -9.76 9.27 11.56
C ILE A 89 -9.31 7.82 11.50
N ARG A 90 -10.25 6.90 11.28
CA ARG A 90 -9.93 5.49 11.06
C ARG A 90 -9.95 5.19 9.58
N PRO A 91 -8.83 4.78 8.97
CA PRO A 91 -8.80 4.39 7.56
C PRO A 91 -9.59 3.10 7.34
N ALA A 92 -10.18 2.96 6.15
CA ALA A 92 -10.84 1.74 5.70
C ALA A 92 -9.81 0.65 5.37
N ALA A 93 -8.64 1.04 4.87
CA ALA A 93 -7.51 0.14 4.65
C ALA A 93 -6.16 0.80 4.98
N VAL A 94 -5.20 -0.01 5.44
CA VAL A 94 -3.79 0.37 5.62
C VAL A 94 -2.94 -0.49 4.70
N PHE A 95 -2.15 0.15 3.84
CA PHE A 95 -1.17 -0.48 2.95
C PHE A 95 0.19 -0.44 3.63
N THR A 96 0.83 -1.58 3.80
CA THR A 96 2.06 -1.69 4.60
C THR A 96 2.90 -2.90 4.20
N ASP A 97 4.22 -2.75 4.22
CA ASP A 97 5.18 -3.84 4.21
C ASP A 97 5.59 -4.27 5.64
N LEU A 98 4.92 -3.70 6.64
CA LEU A 98 5.04 -4.00 8.07
C LEU A 98 6.30 -3.43 8.74
N ASP A 99 7.12 -2.63 8.07
CA ASP A 99 8.33 -2.06 8.67
C ASP A 99 8.00 -0.93 9.67
N GLY A 100 6.87 -0.23 9.47
CA GLY A 100 6.30 0.75 10.39
C GLY A 100 5.20 0.20 11.31
N ALA A 101 4.93 -1.12 11.30
CA ALA A 101 3.80 -1.70 12.01
C ALA A 101 3.94 -1.60 13.54
N THR A 102 2.85 -1.20 14.20
CA THR A 102 2.73 -1.10 15.65
C THR A 102 1.47 -1.80 16.15
N ASP A 103 1.28 -1.85 17.47
CA ASP A 103 0.04 -2.39 18.08
C ASP A 103 -1.20 -1.61 17.63
N LEU A 104 -1.05 -0.37 17.13
CA LEU A 104 -2.15 0.37 16.52
C LEU A 104 -2.73 -0.35 15.31
N PHE A 105 -1.88 -0.99 14.48
CA PHE A 105 -2.35 -1.75 13.32
C PHE A 105 -3.19 -2.95 13.75
N LEU A 106 -2.82 -3.62 14.86
CA LEU A 106 -3.65 -4.71 15.41
C LEU A 106 -5.00 -4.20 15.87
N ALA A 107 -5.02 -3.09 16.63
CA ALA A 107 -6.26 -2.49 17.10
C ALA A 107 -7.16 -2.00 15.95
N MET A 108 -6.59 -1.39 14.92
CA MET A 108 -7.32 -0.99 13.71
C MET A 108 -7.89 -2.21 12.97
N ASN A 109 -7.10 -3.27 12.82
CA ASN A 109 -7.52 -4.49 12.13
C ASN A 109 -8.66 -5.19 12.90
N GLU A 110 -8.56 -5.31 14.21
CA GLU A 110 -9.63 -5.86 15.06
C GLU A 110 -10.91 -5.02 14.95
N ALA A 111 -10.78 -3.70 14.81
CA ALA A 111 -11.90 -2.79 14.58
C ALA A 111 -12.45 -2.80 13.13
N GLY A 112 -11.89 -3.64 12.24
CA GLY A 112 -12.38 -3.87 10.88
C GLY A 112 -11.65 -3.10 9.77
N THR A 113 -10.56 -2.37 10.06
CA THR A 113 -9.68 -1.81 9.02
C THR A 113 -9.00 -2.95 8.26
N ILE A 114 -9.03 -2.93 6.95
CA ILE A 114 -8.36 -3.94 6.11
C ILE A 114 -6.86 -3.68 6.10
N MET A 115 -6.06 -4.68 6.52
CA MET A 115 -4.61 -4.61 6.35
C MET A 115 -4.25 -5.16 4.96
N VAL A 116 -3.76 -4.28 4.09
CA VAL A 116 -3.23 -4.66 2.76
C VAL A 116 -1.72 -4.86 2.93
N VAL A 117 -1.36 -6.12 3.21
CA VAL A 117 0.01 -6.49 3.56
C VAL A 117 0.80 -6.86 2.32
N HIS A 118 1.96 -6.22 2.15
CA HIS A 118 2.85 -6.45 1.03
C HIS A 118 4.03 -7.36 1.39
N ALA A 119 4.29 -8.34 0.53
CA ALA A 119 5.45 -9.22 0.63
C ALA A 119 6.55 -8.78 -0.33
N HIS A 120 7.73 -8.53 0.20
CA HIS A 120 8.97 -8.34 -0.57
C HIS A 120 10.18 -8.94 0.16
N GLY A 121 11.34 -9.03 -0.51
CA GLY A 121 12.48 -9.82 -0.06
C GLY A 121 12.99 -9.54 1.35
N ASP A 122 12.84 -8.31 1.82
CA ASP A 122 13.43 -7.89 3.12
C ASP A 122 12.50 -8.10 4.32
N ASN A 123 11.19 -8.35 4.11
CA ASN A 123 10.24 -8.35 5.22
C ASN A 123 9.78 -9.73 5.74
N LEU A 124 10.44 -10.81 5.35
CA LEU A 124 10.13 -12.18 5.82
C LEU A 124 9.97 -12.31 7.36
N PRO A 125 10.86 -11.72 8.21
CA PRO A 125 10.69 -11.78 9.65
C PRO A 125 9.43 -11.05 10.13
N LEU A 126 9.10 -9.90 9.51
CA LEU A 126 7.92 -9.10 9.84
C LEU A 126 6.63 -9.84 9.47
N LEU A 127 6.59 -10.48 8.29
CA LEU A 127 5.47 -11.33 7.89
C LEU A 127 5.20 -12.44 8.92
N ARG A 128 6.25 -13.16 9.37
CA ARG A 128 6.11 -14.21 10.39
C ARG A 128 5.64 -13.68 11.74
N TYR A 129 6.02 -12.45 12.07
CA TYR A 129 5.68 -11.85 13.36
C TYR A 129 4.26 -11.27 13.35
N TRP A 130 3.89 -10.49 12.34
CA TRP A 130 2.65 -9.72 12.32
C TRP A 130 1.45 -10.52 11.81
N MET A 131 1.60 -11.28 10.72
CA MET A 131 0.47 -11.96 10.08
C MET A 131 -0.36 -12.83 11.03
N PRO A 132 0.24 -13.66 11.92
CA PRO A 132 -0.56 -14.47 12.85
C PRO A 132 -1.29 -13.66 13.93
N ARG A 133 -1.00 -12.37 14.04
CA ARG A 133 -1.61 -11.47 15.04
C ARG A 133 -2.81 -10.70 14.50
N PHE A 134 -2.93 -10.57 13.19
CA PHE A 134 -4.10 -9.96 12.58
C PHE A 134 -5.29 -10.92 12.70
N THR A 135 -6.36 -10.46 13.38
CA THR A 135 -7.59 -11.23 13.59
C THR A 135 -8.75 -10.74 12.72
N GLY A 136 -8.59 -9.57 12.13
CA GLY A 136 -9.53 -8.93 11.21
C GLY A 136 -9.19 -9.16 9.74
N PRO A 137 -9.75 -8.35 8.83
CA PRO A 137 -9.60 -8.55 7.39
C PRO A 137 -8.19 -8.22 6.90
N VAL A 138 -7.64 -9.12 6.06
CA VAL A 138 -6.32 -8.96 5.42
C VAL A 138 -6.44 -9.20 3.92
N VAL A 139 -5.77 -8.38 3.13
CA VAL A 139 -5.47 -8.60 1.71
C VAL A 139 -3.96 -8.73 1.57
N ALA A 140 -3.50 -9.79 0.94
CA ALA A 140 -2.09 -10.01 0.70
C ALA A 140 -1.69 -9.56 -0.70
N THR A 141 -0.53 -8.89 -0.81
CA THR A 141 -0.02 -8.39 -2.08
C THR A 141 1.47 -8.71 -2.26
N THR A 142 1.90 -8.71 -3.51
CA THR A 142 3.29 -8.84 -3.93
C THR A 142 3.57 -7.94 -5.12
N GLN A 143 4.83 -7.60 -5.35
CA GLN A 143 5.26 -6.92 -6.58
C GLN A 143 5.67 -7.88 -7.71
N GLY A 144 5.93 -9.14 -7.40
CA GLY A 144 6.22 -10.21 -8.36
C GLY A 144 4.96 -10.88 -8.91
N THR A 145 5.13 -12.11 -9.43
CA THR A 145 4.02 -12.92 -9.96
C THR A 145 2.96 -13.17 -8.89
N PRO A 146 1.69 -12.86 -9.15
CA PRO A 146 0.61 -13.14 -8.21
C PRO A 146 0.45 -14.62 -7.95
N LEU A 147 0.03 -14.97 -6.72
CA LEU A 147 -0.24 -16.33 -6.27
C LEU A 147 -1.70 -16.44 -5.81
N PRO A 148 -2.25 -17.66 -5.58
CA PRO A 148 -3.55 -17.78 -4.93
C PRO A 148 -3.58 -16.98 -3.62
N HIS A 149 -4.55 -16.07 -3.50
CA HIS A 149 -4.74 -15.14 -2.36
C HIS A 149 -3.61 -14.12 -2.12
N VAL A 150 -2.65 -13.99 -3.04
CA VAL A 150 -1.63 -12.93 -3.02
C VAL A 150 -1.69 -12.18 -4.34
N HIS A 151 -2.15 -10.95 -4.29
CA HIS A 151 -2.51 -10.16 -5.47
C HIS A 151 -1.37 -9.23 -5.90
N ASN A 152 -1.44 -8.79 -7.15
CA ASN A 152 -0.56 -7.75 -7.67
C ASN A 152 -1.40 -6.75 -8.47
N PHE A 153 -1.49 -5.53 -8.00
CA PHE A 153 -2.20 -4.43 -8.64
C PHE A 153 -1.25 -3.42 -9.29
N GLY A 154 0.06 -3.64 -9.18
CA GLY A 154 1.10 -2.66 -9.49
C GLY A 154 1.40 -1.73 -8.30
N GLY A 155 2.27 -0.76 -8.55
CA GLY A 155 2.80 0.12 -7.52
C GLY A 155 4.02 -0.45 -6.79
N PHE A 156 4.87 0.42 -6.25
CA PHE A 156 6.16 0.06 -5.68
C PHE A 156 6.28 0.42 -4.19
N SER A 157 5.83 1.59 -3.78
CA SER A 157 5.73 1.98 -2.36
C SER A 157 4.28 1.88 -1.89
N ASP A 158 4.04 1.91 -0.57
CA ASP A 158 2.69 1.71 -0.02
C ASP A 158 1.69 2.74 -0.53
N GLY A 159 2.14 3.99 -0.73
CA GLY A 159 1.29 5.06 -1.25
C GLY A 159 0.83 4.82 -2.68
N ASP A 160 1.76 4.59 -3.59
CA ASP A 160 1.39 4.34 -4.99
C ASP A 160 0.71 2.98 -5.17
N ARG A 161 1.05 1.93 -4.39
CA ARG A 161 0.26 0.69 -4.35
C ARG A 161 -1.20 0.92 -3.95
N ALA A 162 -1.44 1.79 -2.98
CA ALA A 162 -2.80 2.13 -2.57
C ALA A 162 -3.56 2.79 -3.72
N VAL A 163 -2.93 3.71 -4.46
CA VAL A 163 -3.52 4.34 -5.65
C VAL A 163 -3.80 3.32 -6.74
N PHE A 164 -2.82 2.47 -7.10
CA PHE A 164 -3.00 1.40 -8.10
C PHE A 164 -4.09 0.42 -7.72
N THR A 165 -4.18 0.05 -6.44
CA THR A 165 -5.24 -0.83 -5.95
C THR A 165 -6.61 -0.19 -6.05
N ALA A 166 -6.76 1.08 -5.67
CA ALA A 166 -8.01 1.81 -5.78
C ALA A 166 -8.48 1.93 -7.25
N ASP A 167 -7.55 2.24 -8.17
CA ASP A 167 -7.82 2.32 -9.61
C ASP A 167 -8.28 0.97 -10.18
N GLU A 168 -7.53 -0.10 -9.93
CA GLU A 168 -7.85 -1.46 -10.40
C GLU A 168 -9.17 -1.98 -9.86
N LEU A 169 -9.52 -1.62 -8.61
CA LEU A 169 -10.78 -2.00 -7.97
C LEU A 169 -11.95 -1.06 -8.31
N GLY A 170 -11.77 -0.15 -9.28
CA GLY A 170 -12.84 0.64 -9.87
C GLY A 170 -13.28 1.85 -9.05
N ALA A 171 -12.38 2.49 -8.33
CA ALA A 171 -12.65 3.79 -7.73
C ALA A 171 -13.02 4.80 -8.82
N ARG A 172 -14.08 5.59 -8.58
CA ARG A 172 -14.52 6.62 -9.52
C ARG A 172 -13.58 7.83 -9.53
N THR A 173 -13.08 8.17 -8.37
CA THR A 173 -12.18 9.31 -8.16
C THR A 173 -11.17 8.93 -7.09
N ILE A 174 -9.90 9.26 -7.30
CA ILE A 174 -8.86 9.06 -6.29
C ILE A 174 -8.24 10.43 -5.99
N THR A 175 -8.23 10.80 -4.71
CA THR A 175 -7.55 11.98 -4.18
C THR A 175 -6.30 11.51 -3.43
N ILE A 176 -5.21 12.25 -3.56
CA ILE A 176 -3.93 11.92 -2.94
C ILE A 176 -3.58 13.06 -1.97
N LEU A 177 -3.33 12.73 -0.70
CA LEU A 177 -2.93 13.65 0.36
C LEU A 177 -1.64 13.15 1.02
N GLY A 178 -0.80 14.05 1.52
CA GLY A 178 0.44 13.67 2.21
C GLY A 178 1.48 13.02 1.31
N PHE A 179 1.59 13.47 0.05
CA PHE A 179 2.62 13.04 -0.90
C PHE A 179 3.49 14.23 -1.26
N ASP A 180 4.73 14.21 -0.83
CA ASP A 180 5.77 15.12 -1.28
C ASP A 180 6.82 14.33 -2.07
N LEU A 181 6.66 14.32 -3.39
CA LEU A 181 7.55 13.56 -4.29
C LEU A 181 8.81 14.35 -4.65
N ASP A 182 8.93 15.61 -4.21
CA ASP A 182 10.08 16.49 -4.42
C ASP A 182 10.86 16.76 -3.14
N ASP A 183 10.56 16.08 -2.02
CA ASP A 183 11.22 16.29 -0.74
C ASP A 183 12.76 16.19 -0.90
N PRO A 184 13.50 17.29 -0.72
CA PRO A 184 14.94 17.31 -0.88
C PRO A 184 15.67 16.67 0.30
N ASP A 185 15.02 16.56 1.46
CA ASP A 185 15.63 16.20 2.75
C ASP A 185 15.53 14.68 3.03
N VAL A 186 15.39 13.86 1.98
CA VAL A 186 15.32 12.40 2.09
C VAL A 186 16.66 11.74 1.73
N ASP A 187 16.90 10.56 2.31
CA ASP A 187 18.04 9.73 1.96
C ASP A 187 17.99 9.24 0.48
N PRO A 188 19.13 8.74 -0.07
CA PRO A 188 19.19 8.32 -1.48
C PRO A 188 18.20 7.21 -1.85
N VAL A 189 17.92 6.26 -0.93
CA VAL A 189 16.97 5.15 -1.18
C VAL A 189 15.55 5.69 -1.26
N LYS A 190 15.17 6.54 -0.30
CA LYS A 190 13.86 7.21 -0.28
C LYS A 190 13.69 8.08 -1.52
N ARG A 191 14.73 8.82 -1.94
CA ARG A 191 14.69 9.62 -3.19
C ARG A 191 14.42 8.75 -4.41
N GLY A 192 15.04 7.57 -4.50
CA GLY A 192 14.75 6.59 -5.54
C GLY A 192 13.29 6.11 -5.48
N LYS A 193 12.76 5.84 -4.29
CA LYS A 193 11.35 5.45 -4.12
C LYS A 193 10.40 6.57 -4.58
N LEU A 194 10.67 7.84 -4.24
CA LEU A 194 9.86 8.99 -4.68
C LEU A 194 9.91 9.18 -6.21
N PHE A 195 11.09 9.03 -6.82
CA PHE A 195 11.23 9.06 -8.29
C PHE A 195 10.35 7.99 -8.95
N TRP A 196 10.38 6.75 -8.44
CA TRP A 196 9.55 5.68 -8.97
C TRP A 196 8.07 5.90 -8.71
N ALA A 197 7.69 6.35 -7.52
CA ALA A 197 6.29 6.69 -7.22
C ALA A 197 5.74 7.72 -8.21
N ARG A 198 6.50 8.79 -8.50
CA ARG A 198 6.13 9.80 -9.52
C ARG A 198 5.95 9.17 -10.90
N LYS A 199 6.92 8.37 -11.35
CA LYS A 199 6.87 7.69 -12.65
C LYS A 199 5.63 6.79 -12.76
N LEU A 200 5.33 6.05 -11.72
CA LEU A 200 4.21 5.11 -11.67
C LEU A 200 2.86 5.83 -11.60
N LEU A 201 2.72 6.83 -10.75
CA LEU A 201 1.50 7.62 -10.63
C LEU A 201 1.16 8.34 -11.94
N ALA A 202 2.16 8.80 -12.69
CA ALA A 202 1.97 9.39 -14.00
C ALA A 202 1.35 8.43 -15.03
N LEU A 203 1.56 7.10 -14.90
CA LEU A 203 0.90 6.09 -15.75
C LEU A 203 -0.62 6.07 -15.57
N LEU A 204 -1.10 6.44 -14.37
CA LEU A 204 -2.52 6.55 -14.05
C LEU A 204 -3.07 7.96 -14.27
N GLY A 205 -2.24 8.90 -14.79
CA GLY A 205 -2.64 10.27 -15.07
C GLY A 205 -2.57 11.22 -13.86
N TYR A 206 -1.96 10.79 -12.76
CA TYR A 206 -1.72 11.66 -11.60
C TYR A 206 -0.40 12.40 -11.79
N ALA A 207 -0.49 13.75 -11.87
CA ALA A 207 0.65 14.64 -11.80
C ALA A 207 0.78 15.14 -10.35
N CYS A 208 1.73 14.59 -9.61
CA CYS A 208 2.11 15.02 -8.27
C CYS A 208 3.41 15.79 -8.33
#